data_4af8b8c34f8bf51fdfe8443895712e95
#
_entry.id   4af8b8c34f8bf51fdfe8443895712e95
#
_cell.length_a   1.000
_cell.length_b   1.000
_cell.length_c   1.000
_cell.angle_alpha   90.00
_cell.angle_beta   90.00
_cell.angle_gamma   90.00
#
_symmetry.space_group_name_H-M   'P 1'
#
loop_
_entity.id
_entity.type
_entity.pdbx_description
1 polymer ?
#
loop_
_entity_poly.entity_id
_entity_poly.type
_entity_poly.pdbx_seq_one_letter_code
_entity_poly.pdbx_strand_id
1 'polypeptide(L)'
;AGQSDAALTAALGRILGVKNTQPAYDPAWVEALAAEVKTAGDAEKGRGVYQNPLFGCTACHQIGGQGGIIGPELDAVGRGVPLELLIEAVVWPGRQIKEGYVAANVTMKDGRRLQGYKFSEGGGELQLKELGTGTLLRLALKDIQEHQESGSLMPEGLIVNMTREDLRDLVAYLAALGR
;
A
#
# COMPACT_ATOMS: atom_id res chain seq x y z
N ALA A 1 1.33 -24.78 13.76
CA ALA A 1 1.20 -24.77 12.32
C ALA A 1 -0.29 -24.88 11.98
N GLY A 2 -0.98 -23.74 11.81
CA GLY A 2 -2.36 -23.72 11.39
C GLY A 2 -2.40 -23.80 9.86
N GLN A 3 -2.79 -24.94 9.31
CA GLN A 3 -3.26 -25.01 7.94
C GLN A 3 -4.58 -24.23 7.91
N SER A 4 -4.61 -23.08 7.22
CA SER A 4 -5.87 -22.45 6.88
C SER A 4 -6.58 -23.38 5.91
N ASP A 5 -7.71 -23.94 6.32
CA ASP A 5 -8.55 -24.75 5.46
C ASP A 5 -9.12 -23.84 4.35
N ALA A 6 -8.58 -23.99 3.14
CA ALA A 6 -9.00 -23.21 1.98
C ALA A 6 -10.51 -23.38 1.69
N ALA A 7 -11.08 -24.55 2.01
CA ALA A 7 -12.50 -24.81 1.87
C ALA A 7 -13.34 -24.03 2.89
N LEU A 8 -12.86 -23.91 4.13
CA LEU A 8 -13.51 -23.11 5.18
C LEU A 8 -13.44 -21.60 4.85
N THR A 9 -12.29 -21.12 4.39
CA THR A 9 -12.10 -19.72 3.96
C THR A 9 -13.02 -19.38 2.79
N ALA A 10 -13.13 -20.26 1.79
CA ALA A 10 -14.04 -20.07 0.67
C ALA A 10 -15.53 -20.15 1.07
N ALA A 11 -15.87 -20.99 2.04
CA ALA A 11 -17.23 -21.10 2.57
C ALA A 11 -17.62 -19.85 3.37
N LEU A 12 -16.74 -19.37 4.24
CA LEU A 12 -16.92 -18.11 5.00
C LEU A 12 -17.01 -16.93 4.06
N GLY A 13 -16.18 -16.84 3.03
CA GLY A 13 -16.24 -15.79 2.03
C GLY A 13 -17.58 -15.73 1.31
N ARG A 14 -18.15 -16.91 0.97
CA ARG A 14 -19.52 -16.98 0.38
C ARG A 14 -20.62 -16.52 1.33
N ILE A 15 -20.55 -16.89 2.60
CA ILE A 15 -21.52 -16.52 3.63
C ILE A 15 -21.46 -15.02 3.94
N LEU A 16 -20.24 -14.47 4.01
CA LEU A 16 -19.99 -13.06 4.32
C LEU A 16 -20.07 -12.15 3.08
N GLY A 17 -20.34 -12.69 1.89
CA GLY A 17 -20.33 -11.94 0.65
C GLY A 17 -18.95 -11.46 0.19
N VAL A 18 -17.89 -11.86 0.87
CA VAL A 18 -16.50 -11.56 0.47
C VAL A 18 -16.14 -12.41 -0.73
N LYS A 19 -16.04 -11.78 -1.89
CA LYS A 19 -15.78 -12.46 -3.17
C LYS A 19 -14.33 -12.35 -3.63
N ASN A 20 -13.51 -11.58 -2.91
CA ASN A 20 -12.13 -11.34 -3.30
C ASN A 20 -11.17 -12.01 -2.32
N THR A 21 -10.22 -12.77 -2.84
CA THR A 21 -9.10 -13.33 -2.07
C THR A 21 -7.82 -12.76 -2.63
N GLN A 22 -6.77 -12.67 -1.82
CA GLN A 22 -5.46 -12.26 -2.32
C GLN A 22 -5.00 -13.26 -3.40
N PRO A 23 -5.02 -12.90 -4.69
CA PRO A 23 -4.55 -13.79 -5.74
C PRO A 23 -3.03 -13.87 -5.75
N ALA A 24 -2.48 -14.98 -6.24
CA ALA A 24 -1.11 -14.98 -6.71
C ALA A 24 -0.96 -13.96 -7.86
N TYR A 25 0.23 -13.37 -7.97
CA TYR A 25 0.46 -12.41 -9.06
C TYR A 25 0.31 -13.09 -10.43
N ASP A 26 -0.52 -12.48 -11.26
CA ASP A 26 -0.76 -12.91 -12.64
C ASP A 26 -1.00 -11.67 -13.51
N PRO A 27 -0.18 -11.42 -14.54
CA PRO A 27 -0.40 -10.32 -15.49
C PRO A 27 -1.77 -10.35 -16.17
N ALA A 28 -2.28 -11.52 -16.51
CA ALA A 28 -3.60 -11.66 -17.14
C ALA A 28 -4.73 -11.22 -16.20
N TRP A 29 -4.58 -11.48 -14.90
CA TRP A 29 -5.51 -11.00 -13.89
C TRP A 29 -5.50 -9.47 -13.77
N VAL A 30 -4.31 -8.84 -13.88
CA VAL A 30 -4.15 -7.37 -13.87
C VAL A 30 -4.83 -6.77 -15.11
N GLU A 31 -4.58 -7.33 -16.30
CA GLU A 31 -5.19 -6.89 -17.55
C GLU A 31 -6.72 -7.00 -17.53
N ALA A 32 -7.24 -8.12 -17.01
CA ALA A 32 -8.69 -8.33 -16.87
C ALA A 32 -9.32 -7.27 -15.96
N LEU A 33 -8.71 -6.99 -14.77
CA LEU A 33 -9.21 -5.95 -13.89
C LEU A 33 -9.10 -4.55 -14.51
N ALA A 34 -8.02 -4.26 -15.24
CA ALA A 34 -7.84 -2.99 -15.94
C ALA A 34 -8.94 -2.78 -17.02
N ALA A 35 -9.33 -3.84 -17.74
CA ALA A 35 -10.45 -3.79 -18.68
C ALA A 35 -11.79 -3.52 -17.96
N GLU A 36 -12.05 -4.18 -16.83
CA GLU A 36 -13.24 -3.93 -16.02
C GLU A 36 -13.27 -2.48 -15.50
N VAL A 37 -12.16 -1.94 -15.02
CA VAL A 37 -12.04 -0.55 -14.57
C VAL A 37 -12.40 0.43 -15.69
N LYS A 38 -11.87 0.19 -16.91
CA LYS A 38 -12.11 1.07 -18.08
C LYS A 38 -13.56 1.04 -18.56
N THR A 39 -14.25 -0.10 -18.41
CA THR A 39 -15.60 -0.30 -18.98
C THR A 39 -16.75 -0.10 -17.97
N ALA A 40 -16.50 -0.39 -16.69
CA ALA A 40 -17.54 -0.44 -15.67
C ALA A 40 -17.13 0.19 -14.32
N GLY A 41 -15.93 0.80 -14.23
CA GLY A 41 -15.47 1.44 -13.01
C GLY A 41 -16.24 2.70 -12.66
N ASP A 42 -16.64 2.83 -11.41
CA ASP A 42 -17.39 3.96 -10.84
C ASP A 42 -16.52 4.69 -9.81
N ALA A 43 -15.93 5.82 -10.23
CA ALA A 43 -15.01 6.59 -9.37
C ALA A 43 -15.71 7.19 -8.13
N GLU A 44 -17.01 7.50 -8.21
CA GLU A 44 -17.75 8.04 -7.06
C GLU A 44 -17.98 6.97 -5.99
N LYS A 45 -18.34 5.76 -6.39
CA LYS A 45 -18.39 4.61 -5.47
C LYS A 45 -17.00 4.29 -4.92
N GLY A 46 -15.98 4.32 -5.78
CA GLY A 46 -14.59 4.10 -5.39
C GLY A 46 -14.09 5.09 -4.35
N ARG A 47 -14.54 6.35 -4.40
CA ARG A 47 -14.30 7.33 -3.32
C ARG A 47 -14.86 6.85 -2.00
N GLY A 48 -16.07 6.29 -2.00
CA GLY A 48 -16.69 5.70 -0.81
C GLY A 48 -15.88 4.51 -0.27
N VAL A 49 -15.35 3.66 -1.16
CA VAL A 49 -14.46 2.55 -0.77
C VAL A 49 -13.16 3.08 -0.14
N TYR A 50 -12.51 4.08 -0.76
CA TYR A 50 -11.31 4.71 -0.22
C TYR A 50 -11.51 5.29 1.19
N GLN A 51 -12.66 5.92 1.42
CA GLN A 51 -13.01 6.57 2.69
C GLN A 51 -13.52 5.59 3.75
N ASN A 52 -13.82 4.35 3.38
CA ASN A 52 -14.34 3.37 4.31
C ASN A 52 -13.26 2.93 5.31
N PRO A 53 -13.45 3.16 6.63
CA PRO A 53 -12.44 2.82 7.64
C PRO A 53 -12.13 1.32 7.72
N LEU A 54 -13.00 0.44 7.21
CA LEU A 54 -12.76 -0.99 7.14
C LEU A 54 -11.52 -1.34 6.30
N PHE A 55 -11.25 -0.54 5.26
CA PHE A 55 -10.12 -0.78 4.34
C PHE A 55 -8.84 -0.02 4.73
N GLY A 56 -8.94 0.96 5.64
CA GLY A 56 -7.81 1.64 6.24
C GLY A 56 -6.98 2.56 5.32
N CYS A 57 -7.42 2.82 4.09
CA CYS A 57 -6.66 3.63 3.13
C CYS A 57 -6.31 5.03 3.68
N THR A 58 -7.30 5.70 4.28
CA THR A 58 -7.16 7.04 4.84
C THR A 58 -6.29 7.11 6.09
N ALA A 59 -6.01 5.98 6.75
CA ALA A 59 -5.09 5.94 7.89
C ALA A 59 -3.65 6.26 7.47
N CYS A 60 -3.28 5.91 6.25
CA CYS A 60 -1.92 6.04 5.74
C CYS A 60 -1.79 7.06 4.60
N HIS A 61 -2.81 7.19 3.75
CA HIS A 61 -2.76 8.02 2.55
C HIS A 61 -3.57 9.30 2.69
N GLN A 62 -3.07 10.35 2.07
CA GLN A 62 -3.69 11.66 2.01
C GLN A 62 -4.20 11.97 0.60
N ILE A 63 -5.43 12.54 0.52
CA ILE A 63 -6.01 13.14 -0.68
C ILE A 63 -6.64 14.49 -0.29
N GLY A 64 -6.31 15.55 -1.01
CA GLY A 64 -6.82 16.89 -0.73
C GLY A 64 -6.45 17.42 0.67
N GLY A 65 -5.30 17.03 1.19
CA GLY A 65 -4.86 17.41 2.53
C GLY A 65 -5.56 16.65 3.66
N GLN A 66 -6.38 15.63 3.36
CA GLN A 66 -7.09 14.83 4.36
C GLN A 66 -6.58 13.38 4.36
N GLY A 67 -6.30 12.85 5.55
CA GLY A 67 -5.77 11.50 5.74
C GLY A 67 -4.39 11.46 6.36
N GLY A 68 -3.83 10.26 6.45
CA GLY A 68 -2.51 10.02 7.05
C GLY A 68 -1.35 10.37 6.13
N ILE A 69 -0.18 10.59 6.73
CA ILE A 69 1.06 10.97 6.05
C ILE A 69 2.09 9.84 5.98
N ILE A 70 1.71 8.65 6.44
CA ILE A 70 2.59 7.46 6.44
C ILE A 70 2.86 7.03 5.00
N GLY A 71 1.80 6.85 4.21
CA GLY A 71 1.91 6.51 2.79
C GLY A 71 2.14 7.75 1.91
N PRO A 72 2.41 7.55 0.61
CA PRO A 72 2.45 8.66 -0.35
C PRO A 72 1.10 9.37 -0.45
N GLU A 73 1.16 10.68 -0.67
CA GLU A 73 0.02 11.48 -1.11
C GLU A 73 -0.48 10.98 -2.48
N LEU A 74 -1.79 10.94 -2.66
CA LEU A 74 -2.44 10.34 -3.83
C LEU A 74 -3.12 11.35 -4.77
N ASP A 75 -3.05 12.66 -4.51
CA ASP A 75 -3.76 13.70 -5.27
C ASP A 75 -3.54 13.64 -6.79
N ALA A 76 -2.38 13.21 -7.22
CA ALA A 76 -2.03 13.12 -8.64
C ALA A 76 -1.68 11.69 -9.09
N VAL A 77 -2.05 10.66 -8.32
CA VAL A 77 -1.62 9.29 -8.58
C VAL A 77 -2.10 8.78 -9.94
N GLY A 78 -3.33 9.11 -10.35
CA GLY A 78 -3.91 8.70 -11.62
C GLY A 78 -3.27 9.37 -12.85
N ARG A 79 -2.55 10.49 -12.67
CA ARG A 79 -1.76 11.10 -13.73
C ARG A 79 -0.37 10.49 -13.84
N GLY A 80 0.23 10.13 -12.70
CA GLY A 80 1.63 9.73 -12.62
C GLY A 80 1.87 8.23 -12.72
N VAL A 81 0.84 7.41 -12.53
CA VAL A 81 0.97 5.94 -12.46
C VAL A 81 0.02 5.29 -13.47
N PRO A 82 0.54 4.42 -14.37
CA PRO A 82 -0.29 3.61 -15.25
C PRO A 82 -1.31 2.77 -14.48
N LEU A 83 -2.48 2.51 -15.10
CA LEU A 83 -3.58 1.81 -14.46
C LEU A 83 -3.18 0.42 -13.93
N GLU A 84 -2.42 -0.31 -14.73
CA GLU A 84 -1.95 -1.64 -14.41
C GLU A 84 -1.02 -1.61 -13.17
N LEU A 85 -0.15 -0.60 -13.06
CA LEU A 85 0.72 -0.41 -11.89
C LEU A 85 -0.07 0.06 -10.65
N LEU A 86 -1.15 0.82 -10.81
CA LEU A 86 -2.07 1.15 -9.71
C LEU A 86 -2.73 -0.11 -9.15
N ILE A 87 -3.18 -1.01 -10.03
CA ILE A 87 -3.76 -2.29 -9.64
C ILE A 87 -2.71 -3.11 -8.86
N GLU A 88 -1.48 -3.21 -9.39
CA GLU A 88 -0.41 -3.93 -8.72
C GLU A 88 -0.09 -3.34 -7.34
N ALA A 89 -0.02 -2.02 -7.23
CA ALA A 89 0.28 -1.33 -5.97
C ALA A 89 -0.80 -1.57 -4.90
N VAL A 90 -2.07 -1.70 -5.28
CA VAL A 90 -3.16 -1.98 -4.34
C VAL A 90 -3.21 -3.45 -3.97
N VAL A 91 -3.01 -4.35 -4.94
CA VAL A 91 -3.20 -5.79 -4.74
C VAL A 91 -1.94 -6.46 -4.18
N TRP A 92 -0.75 -6.09 -4.68
CA TRP A 92 0.55 -6.66 -4.27
C TRP A 92 1.54 -5.55 -3.89
N PRO A 93 1.32 -4.85 -2.77
CA PRO A 93 2.07 -3.64 -2.41
C PRO A 93 3.57 -3.87 -2.17
N GLY A 94 3.99 -5.11 -1.97
CA GLY A 94 5.39 -5.47 -1.85
C GLY A 94 6.12 -5.66 -3.18
N ARG A 95 5.42 -5.71 -4.33
CA ARG A 95 6.05 -6.02 -5.63
C ARG A 95 6.90 -4.88 -6.19
N GLN A 96 6.37 -3.68 -6.17
CA GLN A 96 7.03 -2.47 -6.68
C GLN A 96 6.87 -1.35 -5.67
N ILE A 97 7.88 -1.16 -4.84
CA ILE A 97 7.85 -0.12 -3.82
C ILE A 97 8.46 1.14 -4.42
N LYS A 98 7.71 2.24 -4.38
CA LYS A 98 8.18 3.54 -4.84
C LYS A 98 9.44 3.94 -4.08
N GLU A 99 10.43 4.50 -4.78
CA GLU A 99 11.63 5.04 -4.16
C GLU A 99 11.28 6.02 -3.03
N GLY A 100 12.02 5.92 -1.92
CA GLY A 100 11.75 6.68 -0.70
C GLY A 100 10.60 6.13 0.17
N TYR A 101 10.00 4.98 -0.19
CA TYR A 101 8.95 4.30 0.61
C TYR A 101 9.32 2.87 1.00
N VAL A 102 10.58 2.49 0.84
CA VAL A 102 11.10 1.24 1.41
C VAL A 102 11.26 1.44 2.92
N ALA A 103 10.50 0.66 3.69
CA ALA A 103 10.58 0.72 5.14
C ALA A 103 11.88 0.12 5.66
N ALA A 104 12.43 0.71 6.72
CA ALA A 104 13.60 0.22 7.42
C ALA A 104 13.44 0.31 8.92
N ASN A 105 13.95 -0.70 9.61
CA ASN A 105 14.11 -0.74 11.05
C ASN A 105 15.59 -0.48 11.36
N VAL A 106 15.87 0.43 12.27
CA VAL A 106 17.22 0.84 12.66
C VAL A 106 17.38 0.69 14.17
N THR A 107 18.39 -0.06 14.59
CA THR A 107 18.79 -0.15 15.99
C THR A 107 20.10 0.63 16.15
N MET A 108 20.07 1.65 17.01
CA MET A 108 21.23 2.47 17.33
C MET A 108 22.08 1.81 18.43
N LYS A 109 23.38 2.09 18.47
CA LYS A 109 24.28 1.59 19.53
C LYS A 109 23.93 2.07 20.93
N ASP A 110 23.20 3.18 21.05
CA ASP A 110 22.65 3.69 22.32
C ASP A 110 21.35 3.00 22.76
N GLY A 111 20.88 1.99 22.00
CA GLY A 111 19.68 1.20 22.30
C GLY A 111 18.38 1.76 21.72
N ARG A 112 18.37 2.94 21.10
CA ARG A 112 17.18 3.47 20.42
C ARG A 112 16.81 2.58 19.23
N ARG A 113 15.51 2.36 19.06
CA ARG A 113 14.94 1.69 17.89
C ARG A 113 14.12 2.70 17.11
N LEU A 114 14.43 2.82 15.83
CA LEU A 114 13.77 3.74 14.91
C LEU A 114 13.16 2.95 13.77
N GLN A 115 11.99 3.38 13.31
CA GLN A 115 11.34 2.86 12.12
C GLN A 115 10.97 4.03 11.21
N GLY A 116 11.21 3.86 9.93
CA GLY A 116 10.94 4.90 8.95
C GLY A 116 11.12 4.40 7.55
N TYR A 117 11.02 5.32 6.60
CA TYR A 117 11.40 5.04 5.22
C TYR A 117 12.88 5.36 5.01
N LYS A 118 13.61 4.42 4.42
CA LYS A 118 14.97 4.66 3.96
C LYS A 118 14.93 5.63 2.79
N PHE A 119 15.39 6.85 3.02
CA PHE A 119 15.42 7.89 2.00
C PHE A 119 16.69 7.81 1.17
N SER A 120 17.83 7.69 1.82
CA SER A 120 19.13 7.49 1.16
C SER A 120 20.14 6.90 2.13
N GLU A 121 21.20 6.33 1.58
CA GLU A 121 22.36 5.86 2.34
C GLU A 121 23.65 6.19 1.56
N GLY A 122 24.58 6.88 2.20
CA GLY A 122 25.85 7.27 1.58
C GLY A 122 26.59 8.29 2.42
N GLY A 123 27.87 8.52 2.11
CA GLY A 123 28.69 9.51 2.81
C GLY A 123 28.84 9.25 4.32
N GLY A 124 28.65 8.01 4.79
CA GLY A 124 28.73 7.66 6.20
C GLY A 124 27.44 7.92 6.98
N GLU A 125 26.34 8.25 6.31
CA GLU A 125 25.02 8.52 6.90
C GLU A 125 23.93 7.64 6.27
N LEU A 126 22.95 7.26 7.08
CA LEU A 126 21.63 6.76 6.67
C LEU A 126 20.61 7.87 6.90
N GLN A 127 19.87 8.23 5.88
CA GLN A 127 18.73 9.15 6.00
C GLN A 127 17.44 8.35 6.12
N LEU A 128 16.76 8.51 7.25
CA LEU A 128 15.51 7.83 7.58
C LEU A 128 14.39 8.87 7.73
N LYS A 129 13.33 8.75 6.93
CA LYS A 129 12.12 9.56 7.08
C LYS A 129 11.23 8.92 8.14
N GLU A 130 11.07 9.57 9.29
CA GLU A 130 10.23 9.08 10.37
C GLU A 130 8.75 9.04 9.96
N LEU A 131 8.03 7.98 10.36
CA LEU A 131 6.67 7.73 9.92
C LEU A 131 5.63 8.71 10.49
N GLY A 132 5.78 9.07 11.77
CA GLY A 132 4.77 9.86 12.47
C GLY A 132 4.79 11.35 12.12
N THR A 133 5.98 11.90 11.92
CA THR A 133 6.18 13.34 11.70
C THR A 133 6.61 13.69 10.28
N GLY A 134 7.05 12.68 9.50
CA GLY A 134 7.67 12.88 8.19
C GLY A 134 9.08 13.52 8.28
N THR A 135 9.63 13.69 9.49
CA THR A 135 10.94 14.31 9.70
C THR A 135 12.05 13.44 9.13
N LEU A 136 12.99 14.06 8.42
CA LEU A 136 14.16 13.38 7.90
C LEU A 136 15.25 13.34 8.96
N LEU A 137 15.49 12.16 9.52
CA LEU A 137 16.56 11.90 10.47
C LEU A 137 17.84 11.56 9.71
N ARG A 138 18.97 12.16 10.11
CA ARG A 138 20.32 11.81 9.63
C ARG A 138 21.01 11.00 10.69
N LEU A 139 21.29 9.76 10.40
CA LEU A 139 21.87 8.80 11.34
C LEU A 139 23.28 8.43 10.85
N ALA A 140 24.32 8.74 11.65
CA ALA A 140 25.68 8.35 11.28
C ALA A 140 25.80 6.82 11.31
N LEU A 141 26.26 6.20 10.24
CA LEU A 141 26.41 4.74 10.14
C LEU A 141 27.27 4.15 11.27
N LYS A 142 28.27 4.90 11.73
CA LYS A 142 29.11 4.50 12.87
C LYS A 142 28.34 4.31 14.18
N ASP A 143 27.18 4.98 14.34
CA ASP A 143 26.35 4.95 15.56
C ASP A 143 25.18 3.95 15.42
N ILE A 144 25.01 3.37 14.25
CA ILE A 144 24.03 2.31 13.99
C ILE A 144 24.65 0.97 14.39
N GLN A 145 23.91 0.19 15.19
CA GLN A 145 24.25 -1.19 15.50
C GLN A 145 23.79 -2.12 14.37
N GLU A 146 22.59 -1.93 13.88
CA GLU A 146 21.97 -2.73 12.83
C GLU A 146 20.89 -1.92 12.11
N HIS A 147 20.74 -2.10 10.81
CA HIS A 147 19.56 -1.65 10.08
C HIS A 147 19.15 -2.71 9.05
N GLN A 148 17.84 -2.83 8.85
CA GLN A 148 17.26 -3.79 7.93
C GLN A 148 16.08 -3.17 7.19
N GLU A 149 16.05 -3.31 5.87
CA GLU A 149 14.89 -3.00 5.08
C GLU A 149 13.79 -4.04 5.32
N SER A 150 12.55 -3.59 5.49
CA SER A 150 11.39 -4.44 5.78
C SER A 150 10.30 -4.39 4.68
N GLY A 151 10.61 -3.82 3.53
CA GLY A 151 9.72 -3.79 2.38
C GLY A 151 8.68 -2.69 2.44
N SER A 152 7.45 -2.98 2.02
CA SER A 152 6.32 -2.04 2.03
C SER A 152 5.66 -2.00 3.41
N LEU A 153 5.25 -0.80 3.85
CA LEU A 153 4.35 -0.65 5.01
C LEU A 153 2.87 -0.81 4.64
N MET A 154 2.54 -0.73 3.36
CA MET A 154 1.19 -1.06 2.90
C MET A 154 1.01 -2.58 3.05
N PRO A 155 0.07 -3.04 3.89
CA PRO A 155 -0.04 -4.47 4.20
C PRO A 155 -0.57 -5.27 3.01
N GLU A 156 -0.07 -6.48 2.87
CA GLU A 156 -0.67 -7.48 1.98
C GLU A 156 -2.09 -7.84 2.45
N GLY A 157 -2.94 -8.24 1.52
CA GLY A 157 -4.28 -8.72 1.86
C GLY A 157 -5.32 -7.65 2.12
N LEU A 158 -5.06 -6.37 1.88
CA LEU A 158 -6.05 -5.29 2.02
C LEU A 158 -7.33 -5.56 1.23
N ILE A 159 -7.22 -6.21 0.09
CA ILE A 159 -8.34 -6.50 -0.80
C ILE A 159 -9.20 -7.69 -0.37
N VAL A 160 -8.79 -8.46 0.64
CA VAL A 160 -9.50 -9.69 1.07
C VAL A 160 -10.92 -9.39 1.55
N ASN A 161 -11.13 -8.22 2.14
CA ASN A 161 -12.44 -7.78 2.60
C ASN A 161 -13.21 -6.94 1.56
N MET A 162 -12.68 -6.78 0.35
CA MET A 162 -13.34 -6.06 -0.75
C MET A 162 -14.08 -7.04 -1.65
N THR A 163 -15.21 -6.63 -2.19
CA THR A 163 -15.80 -7.31 -3.34
C THR A 163 -14.99 -6.98 -4.61
N ARG A 164 -15.20 -7.73 -5.69
CA ARG A 164 -14.57 -7.42 -6.98
C ARG A 164 -14.98 -6.03 -7.48
N GLU A 165 -16.23 -5.66 -7.25
CA GLU A 165 -16.79 -4.35 -7.57
C GLU A 165 -16.12 -3.24 -6.76
N ASP A 166 -15.94 -3.43 -5.43
CA ASP A 166 -15.23 -2.46 -4.58
C ASP A 166 -13.82 -2.20 -5.09
N LEU A 167 -13.08 -3.27 -5.41
CA LEU A 167 -11.70 -3.13 -5.91
C LEU A 167 -11.66 -2.43 -7.27
N ARG A 168 -12.55 -2.78 -8.20
CA ARG A 168 -12.68 -2.12 -9.50
C ARG A 168 -12.95 -0.63 -9.32
N ASP A 169 -13.92 -0.27 -8.51
CA ASP A 169 -14.37 1.11 -8.32
C ASP A 169 -13.31 1.91 -7.55
N LEU A 170 -12.65 1.33 -6.54
CA LEU A 170 -11.50 1.93 -5.88
C LEU A 170 -10.38 2.29 -6.87
N VAL A 171 -10.03 1.36 -7.75
CA VAL A 171 -8.98 1.61 -8.76
C VAL A 171 -9.45 2.68 -9.77
N ALA A 172 -10.73 2.70 -10.15
CA ALA A 172 -11.31 3.75 -10.99
C ALA A 172 -11.18 5.13 -10.33
N TYR A 173 -11.46 5.24 -9.04
CA TYR A 173 -11.29 6.47 -8.27
C TYR A 173 -9.83 6.92 -8.25
N LEU A 174 -8.91 6.05 -7.89
CA LEU A 174 -7.48 6.39 -7.85
C LEU A 174 -6.95 6.81 -9.23
N ALA A 175 -7.38 6.12 -10.29
CA ALA A 175 -7.01 6.45 -11.66
C ALA A 175 -7.58 7.80 -12.15
N ALA A 176 -8.64 8.30 -11.55
CA ALA A 176 -9.22 9.61 -11.86
C ALA A 176 -8.50 10.79 -11.18
N LEU A 177 -7.72 10.54 -10.11
CA LEU A 177 -7.05 11.58 -9.35
C LEU A 177 -5.98 12.31 -10.17
N GLY A 178 -6.04 13.65 -10.14
CA GLY A 178 -5.10 14.52 -10.82
C GLY A 178 -5.30 14.65 -12.34
N ARG A 179 -6.41 14.12 -12.87
CA ARG A 179 -6.79 14.25 -14.28
C ARG A 179 -7.72 15.43 -14.52
#